data_83fdf208154a749a38b1ae7a478cae49
#
_entry.id   83fdf208154a749a38b1ae7a478cae49
#
_cell.length_a   1.000
_cell.length_b   1.000
_cell.length_c   1.000
_cell.angle_alpha   90.00
_cell.angle_beta   90.00
_cell.angle_gamma   90.00
#
_symmetry.space_group_name_H-M   'P 1'
#
loop_
_entity.id
_entity.type
_entity.pdbx_description
1 polymer ?
#
loop_
_entity_poly.entity_id
_entity_poly.type
_entity_poly.pdbx_seq_one_letter_code
_entity_poly.pdbx_strand_id
1 'polypeptide(L)'
;MATTSATLTLASADMLTDNLSFTTTSILTTAGTSTGLSNTTGLARKTTSSTNKVTLFYADDYTADKAHKLYFRNTESNAALYFTISIGSTDVGRVYANDWALIPWSASDGTKEVFTITFSGTWAAADTVTFDGVTINADTAHATTAALVRATQYPNWTVSGSGSDAIFTSKRARADQEIDTSEWTIVDAGGSDAAIAVATTTEGLDNAANVFITPSTSASHTIEYMLLYE
;
A
#
# COMPACT_ATOMS: atom_id res chain seq x y z
N MET A 1 -5.43 16.95 -25.00
CA MET A 1 -5.69 15.77 -24.15
C MET A 1 -4.54 14.80 -24.36
N ALA A 2 -4.01 14.25 -23.29
CA ALA A 2 -2.99 13.20 -23.41
C ALA A 2 -3.62 11.96 -24.07
N THR A 3 -2.90 11.33 -24.99
CA THR A 3 -3.34 10.08 -25.60
C THR A 3 -2.26 9.03 -25.32
N THR A 4 -2.58 8.05 -24.49
CA THR A 4 -1.72 6.92 -24.23
C THR A 4 -2.20 5.73 -25.04
N SER A 5 -1.33 5.14 -25.85
CA SER A 5 -1.65 3.97 -26.66
C SER A 5 -0.71 2.81 -26.35
N ALA A 6 -1.21 1.59 -26.45
CA ALA A 6 -0.45 0.38 -26.42
C ALA A 6 -0.57 -0.36 -27.76
N THR A 7 0.55 -0.79 -28.33
CA THR A 7 0.60 -1.60 -29.55
C THR A 7 1.16 -2.96 -29.20
N LEU A 8 0.39 -4.00 -29.53
CA LEU A 8 0.81 -5.39 -29.43
C LEU A 8 1.09 -5.94 -30.84
N THR A 9 2.27 -6.48 -31.05
CA THR A 9 2.62 -7.21 -32.27
C THR A 9 3.02 -8.65 -31.90
N LEU A 10 2.33 -9.61 -32.50
CA LEU A 10 2.64 -11.03 -32.38
C LEU A 10 3.02 -11.54 -33.77
N ALA A 11 4.19 -12.17 -33.87
CA ALA A 11 4.66 -12.74 -35.13
C ALA A 11 5.36 -14.07 -34.83
N SER A 12 5.05 -15.10 -35.63
CA SER A 12 5.74 -16.36 -35.61
C SER A 12 5.70 -16.99 -37.03
N ALA A 13 6.82 -17.56 -37.44
CA ALA A 13 6.92 -18.21 -38.71
C ALA A 13 6.65 -19.74 -38.64
N ASP A 14 6.63 -20.31 -37.42
CA ASP A 14 6.67 -21.74 -37.16
C ASP A 14 5.67 -22.25 -36.13
N MET A 15 4.88 -21.37 -35.52
CA MET A 15 3.90 -21.75 -34.49
C MET A 15 2.65 -22.41 -35.10
N LEU A 16 2.28 -22.08 -36.32
CA LEU A 16 1.13 -22.60 -37.04
C LEU A 16 1.54 -23.01 -38.46
N THR A 17 0.68 -23.76 -39.15
CA THR A 17 0.84 -24.10 -40.57
C THR A 17 1.02 -22.85 -41.44
N ASP A 18 0.32 -21.76 -41.09
CA ASP A 18 0.46 -20.47 -41.72
C ASP A 18 1.20 -19.51 -40.76
N ASN A 19 1.93 -18.55 -41.29
CA ASN A 19 2.63 -17.54 -40.48
C ASN A 19 1.64 -16.73 -39.64
N LEU A 20 1.88 -16.71 -38.32
CA LEU A 20 1.15 -15.80 -37.44
C LEU A 20 1.72 -14.38 -37.62
N SER A 21 0.86 -13.44 -37.99
CA SER A 21 1.19 -12.01 -37.99
C SER A 21 -0.03 -11.22 -37.52
N PHE A 22 0.06 -10.65 -36.35
CA PHE A 22 -1.04 -9.88 -35.73
C PHE A 22 -0.49 -8.61 -35.09
N THR A 23 -1.08 -7.47 -35.42
CA THR A 23 -0.77 -6.20 -34.79
C THR A 23 -2.05 -5.49 -34.44
N THR A 24 -2.18 -5.05 -33.21
CA THR A 24 -3.28 -4.20 -32.75
C THR A 24 -2.78 -3.03 -31.91
N THR A 25 -3.42 -1.89 -32.06
CA THR A 25 -3.15 -0.70 -31.25
C THR A 25 -4.44 -0.29 -30.56
N SER A 26 -4.38 -0.10 -29.25
CA SER A 26 -5.49 0.36 -28.44
C SER A 26 -5.14 1.66 -27.73
N ILE A 27 -6.05 2.60 -27.67
CA ILE A 27 -5.95 3.76 -26.78
C ILE A 27 -6.33 3.30 -25.39
N LEU A 28 -5.48 3.58 -24.42
CA LEU A 28 -5.74 3.29 -23.02
C LEU A 28 -6.60 4.41 -22.44
N THR A 29 -7.88 4.15 -22.23
CA THR A 29 -8.87 5.16 -21.82
C THR A 29 -9.22 5.07 -20.35
N THR A 30 -9.71 6.18 -19.81
CA THR A 30 -10.30 6.24 -18.46
C THR A 30 -11.63 5.49 -18.43
N ALA A 31 -12.05 5.03 -17.25
CA ALA A 31 -13.25 4.23 -17.09
C ALA A 31 -14.50 4.93 -17.62
N GLY A 32 -15.21 4.24 -18.51
CA GLY A 32 -16.49 4.73 -19.06
C GLY A 32 -16.40 5.93 -20.03
N THR A 33 -15.20 6.29 -20.49
CA THR A 33 -15.01 7.43 -21.40
C THR A 33 -14.09 7.10 -22.58
N SER A 34 -13.97 8.03 -23.52
CA SER A 34 -12.98 7.99 -24.62
C SER A 34 -11.71 8.80 -24.33
N THR A 35 -11.60 9.39 -23.13
CA THR A 35 -10.44 10.17 -22.71
C THR A 35 -9.27 9.23 -22.40
N GLY A 36 -8.08 9.51 -22.92
CA GLY A 36 -6.89 8.70 -22.65
C GLY A 36 -6.40 8.82 -21.21
N LEU A 37 -5.78 7.75 -20.69
CA LEU A 37 -5.06 7.80 -19.42
C LEU A 37 -3.95 8.86 -19.50
N SER A 38 -3.86 9.72 -18.50
CA SER A 38 -2.94 10.86 -18.48
C SER A 38 -1.88 10.80 -17.38
N ASN A 39 -2.04 9.91 -16.42
CA ASN A 39 -1.12 9.81 -15.29
C ASN A 39 -0.28 8.54 -15.35
N THR A 40 0.93 8.62 -14.83
CA THR A 40 1.84 7.48 -14.72
C THR A 40 2.76 7.64 -13.52
N THR A 41 3.15 6.52 -12.90
CA THR A 41 4.22 6.49 -11.89
C THR A 41 5.61 6.65 -12.52
N GLY A 42 5.71 6.63 -13.85
CA GLY A 42 6.97 6.47 -14.56
C GLY A 42 7.50 5.03 -14.46
N LEU A 43 8.51 4.73 -15.25
CA LEU A 43 9.17 3.42 -15.23
C LEU A 43 10.11 3.35 -14.00
N ALA A 44 9.82 2.43 -13.10
CA ALA A 44 10.61 2.17 -11.90
C ALA A 44 11.23 0.77 -11.94
N ARG A 45 12.28 0.56 -11.13
CA ARG A 45 12.92 -0.75 -10.93
C ARG A 45 12.91 -1.12 -9.46
N LYS A 46 12.67 -2.39 -9.20
CA LYS A 46 12.78 -2.99 -7.88
C LYS A 46 13.71 -4.19 -7.94
N THR A 47 14.77 -4.13 -7.16
CA THR A 47 15.66 -5.27 -6.92
C THR A 47 15.34 -5.88 -5.56
N THR A 48 15.26 -7.19 -5.50
CA THR A 48 15.03 -7.94 -4.27
C THR A 48 15.87 -9.21 -4.27
N SER A 49 16.34 -9.60 -3.09
CA SER A 49 17.13 -10.82 -2.84
C SER A 49 16.43 -11.76 -1.86
N SER A 50 15.11 -11.74 -1.81
CA SER A 50 14.28 -12.51 -0.90
C SER A 50 13.16 -13.19 -1.69
N THR A 51 12.73 -14.37 -1.25
CA THR A 51 11.53 -15.05 -1.75
C THR A 51 10.24 -14.51 -1.13
N ASN A 52 10.34 -13.50 -0.26
CA ASN A 52 9.17 -12.90 0.35
C ASN A 52 8.37 -12.08 -0.66
N LYS A 53 7.07 -12.05 -0.44
CA LYS A 53 6.13 -11.20 -1.17
C LYS A 53 6.47 -9.73 -0.94
N VAL A 54 6.61 -8.95 -2.01
CA VAL A 54 6.97 -7.52 -1.97
C VAL A 54 5.85 -6.72 -2.61
N THR A 55 5.33 -5.74 -1.90
CA THR A 55 4.31 -4.82 -2.42
C THR A 55 4.95 -3.85 -3.41
N LEU A 56 4.37 -3.72 -4.60
CA LEU A 56 4.71 -2.69 -5.59
C LEU A 56 3.75 -1.52 -5.54
N PHE A 57 2.44 -1.80 -5.46
CA PHE A 57 1.40 -0.77 -5.39
C PHE A 57 0.41 -1.10 -4.28
N TYR A 58 0.15 -0.12 -3.44
CA TYR A 58 -0.96 -0.16 -2.49
C TYR A 58 -2.21 0.39 -3.16
N ALA A 59 -3.30 -0.36 -3.13
CA ALA A 59 -4.54 0.06 -3.77
C ALA A 59 -5.13 1.33 -3.14
N ASP A 60 -4.92 1.51 -1.84
CA ASP A 60 -5.37 2.72 -1.11
C ASP A 60 -4.74 4.04 -1.58
N ASP A 61 -3.65 3.98 -2.35
CA ASP A 61 -3.00 5.16 -2.91
C ASP A 61 -3.67 5.64 -4.21
N TYR A 62 -4.66 4.88 -4.73
CA TYR A 62 -5.32 5.14 -6.03
C TYR A 62 -6.84 5.14 -5.87
N THR A 63 -7.52 5.85 -6.77
CA THR A 63 -8.98 5.90 -6.77
C THR A 63 -9.56 4.54 -7.14
N ALA A 64 -10.50 4.04 -6.34
CA ALA A 64 -11.20 2.79 -6.59
C ALA A 64 -12.03 2.82 -7.88
N ASP A 65 -12.29 1.65 -8.44
CA ASP A 65 -13.16 1.44 -9.62
C ASP A 65 -12.72 2.18 -10.89
N LYS A 66 -11.41 2.43 -11.03
CA LYS A 66 -10.80 3.08 -12.20
C LYS A 66 -10.08 2.10 -13.14
N ALA A 67 -9.87 2.52 -14.39
CA ALA A 67 -9.28 1.69 -15.45
C ALA A 67 -7.75 1.86 -15.52
N HIS A 68 -7.04 1.38 -14.52
CA HIS A 68 -5.58 1.43 -14.50
C HIS A 68 -4.96 0.31 -15.36
N LYS A 69 -3.68 0.47 -15.71
CA LYS A 69 -2.87 -0.54 -16.42
C LYS A 69 -1.53 -0.70 -15.73
N LEU A 70 -1.19 -1.94 -15.43
CA LEU A 70 0.06 -2.35 -14.82
C LEU A 70 1.00 -2.93 -15.89
N TYR A 71 2.20 -2.38 -15.99
CA TYR A 71 3.28 -2.90 -16.80
C TYR A 71 4.34 -3.54 -15.90
N PHE A 72 4.80 -4.71 -16.29
CA PHE A 72 5.90 -5.44 -15.65
C PHE A 72 6.85 -5.96 -16.73
N ARG A 73 8.15 -5.96 -16.41
CA ARG A 73 9.16 -6.61 -17.21
C ARG A 73 10.23 -7.20 -16.29
N ASN A 74 10.49 -8.47 -16.43
CA ASN A 74 11.62 -9.12 -15.78
C ASN A 74 12.89 -8.85 -16.58
N THR A 75 13.87 -8.16 -15.98
CA THR A 75 15.10 -7.75 -16.65
C THR A 75 16.25 -8.75 -16.48
N GLU A 76 15.98 -9.90 -15.87
CA GLU A 76 16.98 -10.95 -15.69
C GLU A 76 17.36 -11.64 -17.02
N SER A 77 18.57 -12.17 -17.09
CA SER A 77 19.06 -12.93 -18.23
C SER A 77 18.98 -14.46 -18.05
N ASN A 78 18.90 -14.91 -16.81
CA ASN A 78 18.78 -16.36 -16.52
C ASN A 78 17.33 -16.79 -16.71
N ALA A 79 17.07 -17.61 -17.74
CA ALA A 79 15.74 -18.07 -18.13
C ALA A 79 14.96 -18.82 -17.04
N ALA A 80 15.64 -19.35 -16.01
CA ALA A 80 14.98 -20.03 -14.90
C ALA A 80 14.38 -19.06 -13.86
N LEU A 81 14.75 -17.77 -13.91
CA LEU A 81 14.30 -16.77 -12.93
C LEU A 81 12.98 -16.14 -13.38
N TYR A 82 12.03 -16.07 -12.46
CA TYR A 82 10.74 -15.43 -12.70
C TYR A 82 10.26 -14.67 -11.47
N PHE A 83 9.32 -13.77 -11.69
CA PHE A 83 8.48 -13.18 -10.67
C PHE A 83 7.06 -13.72 -10.82
N THR A 84 6.46 -14.15 -9.71
CA THR A 84 5.01 -14.31 -9.64
C THR A 84 4.39 -12.95 -9.37
N ILE A 85 3.45 -12.55 -10.20
CA ILE A 85 2.63 -11.34 -10.01
C ILE A 85 1.36 -11.75 -9.31
N SER A 86 1.01 -11.07 -8.21
CA SER A 86 -0.22 -11.34 -7.47
C SER A 86 -1.00 -10.05 -7.24
N ILE A 87 -2.32 -10.14 -7.26
CA ILE A 87 -3.24 -9.09 -6.82
C ILE A 87 -3.95 -9.63 -5.58
N GLY A 88 -3.74 -8.96 -4.45
CA GLY A 88 -4.17 -9.47 -3.16
C GLY A 88 -3.57 -10.83 -2.86
N SER A 89 -4.42 -11.83 -2.61
CA SER A 89 -4.03 -13.22 -2.39
C SER A 89 -3.98 -14.07 -3.67
N THR A 90 -4.38 -13.52 -4.83
CA THR A 90 -4.53 -14.27 -6.08
C THR A 90 -3.32 -14.09 -6.98
N ASP A 91 -2.69 -15.19 -7.38
CA ASP A 91 -1.62 -15.18 -8.38
C ASP A 91 -2.22 -14.98 -9.77
N VAL A 92 -1.75 -13.95 -10.48
CA VAL A 92 -2.18 -13.62 -11.84
C VAL A 92 -1.35 -14.40 -12.87
N GLY A 93 -0.04 -14.54 -12.62
CA GLY A 93 0.85 -15.24 -13.53
C GLY A 93 2.32 -15.05 -13.17
N ARG A 94 3.18 -15.58 -14.03
CA ARG A 94 4.64 -15.49 -13.88
C ARG A 94 5.25 -14.75 -15.06
N VAL A 95 6.18 -13.86 -14.76
CA VAL A 95 6.97 -13.12 -15.74
C VAL A 95 8.40 -13.66 -15.69
N TYR A 96 8.78 -14.45 -16.68
CA TYR A 96 10.12 -15.05 -16.79
C TYR A 96 11.16 -14.04 -17.26
N ALA A 97 12.43 -14.41 -17.23
CA ALA A 97 13.52 -13.56 -17.68
C ALA A 97 13.29 -13.03 -19.11
N ASN A 98 13.48 -11.72 -19.31
CA ASN A 98 13.20 -10.98 -20.55
C ASN A 98 11.73 -10.90 -20.97
N ASP A 99 10.82 -11.52 -20.21
CA ASP A 99 9.38 -11.46 -20.48
C ASP A 99 8.76 -10.19 -19.89
N TRP A 100 7.57 -9.84 -20.38
CA TRP A 100 6.82 -8.67 -19.93
C TRP A 100 5.30 -8.94 -19.92
N ALA A 101 4.59 -8.14 -19.16
CA ALA A 101 3.13 -8.18 -19.10
C ALA A 101 2.56 -6.77 -19.03
N LEU A 102 1.41 -6.56 -19.66
CA LEU A 102 0.55 -5.38 -19.50
C LEU A 102 -0.84 -5.88 -19.13
N ILE A 103 -1.28 -5.63 -17.91
CA ILE A 103 -2.53 -6.15 -17.39
C ILE A 103 -3.46 -5.02 -16.92
N PRO A 104 -4.79 -5.17 -17.07
CA PRO A 104 -5.74 -4.26 -16.45
C PRO A 104 -5.71 -4.43 -14.94
N TRP A 105 -5.92 -3.33 -14.23
CA TRP A 105 -6.04 -3.32 -12.78
C TRP A 105 -7.05 -2.26 -12.35
N SER A 106 -7.75 -2.52 -11.26
CA SER A 106 -8.59 -1.56 -10.57
C SER A 106 -8.24 -1.57 -9.10
N ALA A 107 -8.02 -0.39 -8.54
CA ALA A 107 -7.93 -0.24 -7.10
C ALA A 107 -9.31 -0.49 -6.46
N SER A 108 -9.32 -0.90 -5.21
CA SER A 108 -10.51 -0.99 -4.38
C SER A 108 -10.24 -0.34 -3.04
N ASP A 109 -11.29 0.10 -2.37
CA ASP A 109 -11.16 0.56 -1.00
C ASP A 109 -10.92 -0.64 -0.08
N GLY A 110 -9.95 -0.51 0.82
CA GLY A 110 -9.66 -1.50 1.84
C GLY A 110 -10.31 -1.13 3.18
N THR A 111 -10.36 -2.08 4.10
CA THR A 111 -10.81 -1.82 5.47
C THR A 111 -9.64 -1.29 6.30
N LYS A 112 -9.71 -0.03 6.66
CA LYS A 112 -8.72 0.62 7.52
C LYS A 112 -9.03 0.32 8.98
N GLU A 113 -7.99 0.05 9.74
CA GLU A 113 -8.13 -0.09 11.18
C GLU A 113 -8.51 1.23 11.83
N VAL A 114 -9.42 1.16 12.81
CA VAL A 114 -9.84 2.27 13.64
C VAL A 114 -9.81 1.84 15.09
N PHE A 115 -9.04 2.53 15.92
CA PHE A 115 -9.05 2.34 17.36
C PHE A 115 -9.14 3.68 18.09
N THR A 116 -9.64 3.63 19.31
CA THR A 116 -9.76 4.80 20.19
C THR A 116 -8.84 4.62 21.38
N ILE A 117 -8.07 5.66 21.68
CA ILE A 117 -7.34 5.82 22.93
C ILE A 117 -8.11 6.78 23.82
N THR A 118 -8.46 6.32 25.00
CA THR A 118 -9.06 7.16 26.04
C THR A 118 -8.00 7.46 27.10
N PHE A 119 -7.69 8.74 27.29
CA PHE A 119 -6.77 9.22 28.30
C PHE A 119 -7.51 9.41 29.62
N SER A 120 -6.93 8.94 30.72
CA SER A 120 -7.52 9.01 32.05
C SER A 120 -6.45 9.22 33.13
N GLY A 121 -6.88 9.34 34.36
CA GLY A 121 -5.98 9.57 35.48
C GLY A 121 -5.44 11.00 35.57
N THR A 122 -4.41 11.17 36.37
CA THR A 122 -3.72 12.45 36.58
C THR A 122 -2.45 12.45 35.76
N TRP A 123 -2.23 13.48 34.98
CA TRP A 123 -1.06 13.68 34.14
C TRP A 123 -0.20 14.83 34.64
N ALA A 124 1.10 14.74 34.42
CA ALA A 124 2.05 15.81 34.71
C ALA A 124 2.76 16.26 33.42
N ALA A 125 3.17 17.53 33.37
CA ALA A 125 3.86 18.07 32.19
C ALA A 125 5.22 17.39 31.89
N ALA A 126 5.76 16.63 32.85
CA ALA A 126 6.98 15.83 32.66
C ALA A 126 6.70 14.43 32.11
N ASP A 127 5.43 14.01 32.07
CA ASP A 127 5.06 12.70 31.54
C ASP A 127 5.19 12.73 30.01
N THR A 128 5.44 11.56 29.44
CA THR A 128 5.46 11.42 27.99
C THR A 128 4.60 10.24 27.53
N VAL A 129 4.05 10.37 26.34
CA VAL A 129 3.37 9.30 25.66
C VAL A 129 4.04 9.06 24.29
N THR A 130 4.37 7.84 23.98
CA THR A 130 5.02 7.45 22.72
C THR A 130 4.18 6.42 21.99
N PHE A 131 3.93 6.65 20.70
CA PHE A 131 3.26 5.73 19.80
C PHE A 131 3.79 5.91 18.37
N ASP A 132 3.92 4.83 17.61
CA ASP A 132 4.38 4.81 16.19
C ASP A 132 5.67 5.63 16.00
N GLY A 133 6.59 5.53 16.97
CA GLY A 133 7.88 6.25 16.99
C GLY A 133 7.79 7.74 17.30
N VAL A 134 6.62 8.26 17.63
CA VAL A 134 6.38 9.67 17.96
C VAL A 134 6.18 9.82 19.46
N THR A 135 6.98 10.67 20.10
CA THR A 135 6.90 10.99 21.54
C THR A 135 6.33 12.37 21.73
N ILE A 136 5.37 12.49 22.63
CA ILE A 136 4.66 13.71 22.98
C ILE A 136 4.83 13.96 24.47
N ASN A 137 5.18 15.19 24.86
CA ASN A 137 5.10 15.61 26.26
C ASN A 137 3.64 15.83 26.62
N ALA A 138 3.23 15.27 27.74
CA ALA A 138 1.87 15.44 28.26
C ALA A 138 1.63 16.85 28.82
N ASP A 139 0.36 17.14 29.01
CA ASP A 139 -0.10 18.30 29.80
C ASP A 139 -0.66 17.78 31.14
N THR A 140 -0.92 18.67 32.06
CA THR A 140 -1.47 18.37 33.40
C THR A 140 -2.91 17.84 33.38
N ALA A 141 -3.61 17.96 32.24
CA ALA A 141 -4.96 17.46 32.05
C ALA A 141 -5.00 16.40 30.95
N HIS A 142 -5.63 15.26 31.21
CA HIS A 142 -5.77 14.16 30.25
C HIS A 142 -6.45 14.62 28.94
N ALA A 143 -7.45 15.50 29.00
CA ALA A 143 -8.12 16.02 27.80
C ALA A 143 -7.19 16.92 26.95
N THR A 144 -6.27 17.68 27.59
CA THR A 144 -5.27 18.48 26.88
C THR A 144 -4.18 17.58 26.29
N THR A 145 -3.73 16.55 27.02
CA THR A 145 -2.81 15.53 26.49
C THR A 145 -3.42 14.84 25.27
N ALA A 146 -4.69 14.44 25.33
CA ALA A 146 -5.40 13.89 24.17
C ALA A 146 -5.46 14.88 22.98
N ALA A 147 -5.63 16.18 23.26
CA ALA A 147 -5.61 17.22 22.23
C ALA A 147 -4.23 17.37 21.56
N LEU A 148 -3.14 17.28 22.33
CA LEU A 148 -1.77 17.26 21.80
C LEU A 148 -1.53 16.04 20.90
N VAL A 149 -2.00 14.86 21.31
CA VAL A 149 -1.95 13.63 20.49
C VAL A 149 -2.70 13.84 19.17
N ARG A 150 -3.91 14.39 19.20
CA ARG A 150 -4.69 14.68 17.97
C ARG A 150 -4.03 15.70 17.04
N ALA A 151 -3.30 16.66 17.58
CA ALA A 151 -2.61 17.69 16.80
C ALA A 151 -1.29 17.19 16.18
N THR A 152 -0.82 16.02 16.58
CA THR A 152 0.46 15.45 16.17
C THR A 152 0.32 14.67 14.86
N GLN A 153 1.37 14.73 14.01
CA GLN A 153 1.45 13.97 12.77
C GLN A 153 2.08 12.60 13.03
N TYR A 154 1.37 11.54 12.66
CA TYR A 154 1.86 10.16 12.75
C TYR A 154 2.18 9.61 11.37
N PRO A 155 3.25 8.79 11.23
CA PRO A 155 3.63 8.21 9.93
C PRO A 155 2.51 7.38 9.31
N ASN A 156 1.88 6.51 10.08
CA ASN A 156 0.93 5.51 9.58
C ASN A 156 -0.54 5.83 9.89
N TRP A 157 -0.84 6.89 10.65
CA TRP A 157 -2.17 7.18 11.17
C TRP A 157 -2.63 8.60 10.91
N THR A 158 -3.93 8.76 10.75
CA THR A 158 -4.65 10.02 10.90
C THR A 158 -5.39 10.01 12.22
N VAL A 159 -5.42 11.14 12.92
CA VAL A 159 -6.00 11.21 14.27
C VAL A 159 -7.11 12.25 14.32
N SER A 160 -8.22 11.88 14.96
CA SER A 160 -9.39 12.71 15.23
C SER A 160 -9.88 12.49 16.66
N GLY A 161 -11.08 12.92 17.00
CA GLY A 161 -11.69 12.73 18.32
C GLY A 161 -11.94 14.01 19.08
N SER A 162 -12.35 13.91 20.34
CA SER A 162 -12.65 15.05 21.20
C SER A 162 -12.51 14.69 22.68
N GLY A 163 -12.46 15.70 23.54
CA GLY A 163 -12.31 15.47 24.99
C GLY A 163 -11.06 14.66 25.30
N SER A 164 -11.21 13.59 26.04
CA SER A 164 -10.13 12.68 26.45
C SER A 164 -9.81 11.59 25.42
N ASP A 165 -10.52 11.56 24.28
CA ASP A 165 -10.37 10.52 23.27
C ASP A 165 -9.55 11.00 22.08
N ALA A 166 -8.68 10.13 21.60
CA ALA A 166 -7.99 10.23 20.32
C ALA A 166 -8.34 9.01 19.48
N ILE A 167 -8.96 9.22 18.33
CA ILE A 167 -9.40 8.19 17.39
C ILE A 167 -8.37 8.10 16.26
N PHE A 168 -7.69 6.99 16.17
CA PHE A 168 -6.68 6.69 15.17
C PHE A 168 -7.32 5.90 14.03
N THR A 169 -7.09 6.37 12.81
CA THR A 169 -7.49 5.66 11.58
C THR A 169 -6.25 5.41 10.76
N SER A 170 -5.98 4.16 10.41
CA SER A 170 -4.80 3.82 9.60
C SER A 170 -4.87 4.51 8.23
N LYS A 171 -3.73 4.96 7.71
CA LYS A 171 -3.65 5.58 6.37
C LYS A 171 -3.87 4.56 5.27
N ARG A 172 -3.52 3.28 5.52
CA ARG A 172 -3.68 2.17 4.59
C ARG A 172 -4.40 1.01 5.26
N ALA A 173 -5.16 0.29 4.47
CA ALA A 173 -5.80 -0.95 4.90
C ALA A 173 -4.73 -2.04 5.07
N ARG A 174 -4.66 -2.64 6.26
CA ARG A 174 -3.75 -3.73 6.62
C ARG A 174 -4.43 -4.66 7.60
N ALA A 175 -4.19 -5.96 7.44
CA ALA A 175 -4.50 -6.94 8.48
C ALA A 175 -3.46 -6.86 9.62
N ASP A 176 -3.83 -7.37 10.76
CA ASP A 176 -2.97 -7.59 11.94
C ASP A 176 -2.22 -6.34 12.43
N GLN A 177 -2.95 -5.27 12.62
CA GLN A 177 -2.48 -4.14 13.41
C GLN A 177 -3.25 -4.11 14.74
N GLU A 178 -3.25 -5.25 15.45
CA GLU A 178 -3.81 -5.26 16.81
C GLU A 178 -3.09 -4.23 17.66
N ILE A 179 -3.70 -3.06 17.76
CA ILE A 179 -3.19 -2.01 18.61
C ILE A 179 -3.80 -2.20 19.98
N ASP A 180 -2.99 -2.62 20.90
CA ASP A 180 -3.32 -2.66 22.32
C ASP A 180 -2.45 -1.68 23.13
N THR A 181 -2.53 -1.76 24.43
CA THR A 181 -1.73 -0.88 25.29
C THR A 181 -0.23 -1.15 25.24
N SER A 182 0.22 -2.27 24.66
CA SER A 182 1.65 -2.64 24.59
C SER A 182 2.44 -1.83 23.56
N GLU A 183 1.76 -1.31 22.51
CA GLU A 183 2.37 -0.43 21.51
C GLU A 183 2.53 1.01 22.01
N TRP A 184 1.94 1.32 23.13
CA TRP A 184 2.03 2.63 23.78
C TRP A 184 3.02 2.61 24.92
N THR A 185 3.94 3.53 24.92
CA THR A 185 4.83 3.74 26.08
C THR A 185 4.44 5.01 26.79
N ILE A 186 4.05 4.88 28.06
CA ILE A 186 3.84 6.01 28.96
C ILE A 186 5.01 6.07 29.93
N VAL A 187 5.66 7.22 30.00
CA VAL A 187 6.65 7.51 31.07
C VAL A 187 6.00 8.47 32.03
N ASP A 188 5.68 7.96 33.22
CA ASP A 188 5.19 8.74 34.34
C ASP A 188 6.40 9.29 35.15
N ALA A 189 6.79 10.50 34.83
CA ALA A 189 7.94 11.16 35.43
C ALA A 189 7.60 11.91 36.74
N GLY A 190 6.32 12.13 37.00
CA GLY A 190 5.83 12.91 38.12
C GLY A 190 5.24 12.09 39.26
N GLY A 191 5.18 10.74 39.16
CA GLY A 191 4.46 9.89 40.12
C GLY A 191 2.95 10.15 40.06
N SER A 192 2.45 10.44 38.88
CA SER A 192 1.04 10.63 38.54
C SER A 192 0.38 9.26 38.28
N ASP A 193 -0.96 9.23 38.20
CA ASP A 193 -1.71 8.03 37.83
C ASP A 193 -2.09 8.06 36.33
N ALA A 194 -1.16 8.52 35.47
CA ALA A 194 -1.40 8.65 34.04
C ALA A 194 -1.74 7.28 33.40
N ALA A 195 -2.87 7.19 32.74
CA ALA A 195 -3.35 5.94 32.17
C ALA A 195 -4.04 6.17 30.82
N ILE A 196 -3.96 5.12 29.98
CA ILE A 196 -4.72 5.02 28.72
C ILE A 196 -5.49 3.71 28.68
N ALA A 197 -6.60 3.75 27.96
CA ALA A 197 -7.31 2.56 27.53
C ALA A 197 -7.38 2.55 26.00
N VAL A 198 -7.16 1.39 25.37
CA VAL A 198 -7.25 1.19 23.93
C VAL A 198 -8.47 0.34 23.63
N ALA A 199 -9.26 0.76 22.65
CA ALA A 199 -10.42 0.01 22.16
C ALA A 199 -10.45 0.03 20.63
N THR A 200 -10.25 -1.11 19.99
CA THR A 200 -10.39 -1.28 18.55
C THR A 200 -11.87 -1.22 18.17
N THR A 201 -12.20 -0.34 17.23
CA THR A 201 -13.57 -0.15 16.73
C THR A 201 -13.77 -0.87 15.41
N THR A 202 -12.72 -0.94 14.59
CA THR A 202 -12.73 -1.62 13.29
C THR A 202 -11.40 -2.32 13.10
N GLU A 203 -11.44 -3.63 12.93
CA GLU A 203 -10.25 -4.39 12.54
C GLU A 203 -9.82 -4.06 11.13
N GLY A 204 -8.53 -3.84 10.94
CA GLY A 204 -7.95 -3.63 9.61
C GLY A 204 -7.91 -4.92 8.80
N LEU A 205 -8.06 -4.80 7.50
CA LEU A 205 -7.89 -5.93 6.56
C LEU A 205 -6.95 -5.52 5.43
N ASP A 206 -6.08 -6.43 5.00
CA ASP A 206 -5.26 -6.20 3.82
C ASP A 206 -6.12 -5.89 2.61
N ASN A 207 -5.75 -4.83 1.87
CA ASN A 207 -6.49 -4.49 0.66
C ASN A 207 -6.30 -5.57 -0.40
N ALA A 208 -7.42 -6.19 -0.82
CA ALA A 208 -7.44 -7.29 -1.79
C ALA A 208 -6.97 -6.88 -3.19
N ALA A 209 -6.85 -5.60 -3.49
CA ALA A 209 -6.35 -5.08 -4.75
C ALA A 209 -4.86 -4.68 -4.71
N ASN A 210 -4.17 -4.80 -3.59
CA ASN A 210 -2.72 -4.55 -3.52
C ASN A 210 -1.97 -5.41 -4.53
N VAL A 211 -0.97 -4.82 -5.19
CA VAL A 211 -0.17 -5.49 -6.23
C VAL A 211 1.17 -5.91 -5.67
N PHE A 212 1.48 -7.18 -5.84
CA PHE A 212 2.69 -7.79 -5.29
C PHE A 212 3.50 -8.51 -6.34
N ILE A 213 4.79 -8.67 -6.03
CA ILE A 213 5.69 -9.60 -6.71
C ILE A 213 6.28 -10.58 -5.70
N THR A 214 6.52 -11.81 -6.15
CA THR A 214 7.26 -12.82 -5.40
C THR A 214 8.36 -13.39 -6.28
N PRO A 215 9.65 -13.18 -5.95
CA PRO A 215 10.76 -13.75 -6.72
C PRO A 215 10.82 -15.27 -6.57
N SER A 216 11.26 -15.95 -7.62
CA SER A 216 11.37 -17.42 -7.66
C SER A 216 12.44 -17.99 -6.74
N THR A 217 13.46 -17.22 -6.41
CA THR A 217 14.58 -17.61 -5.52
C THR A 217 15.07 -16.42 -4.68
N SER A 218 15.95 -16.68 -3.72
CA SER A 218 16.63 -15.65 -2.91
C SER A 218 17.83 -14.99 -3.61
N ALA A 219 18.13 -15.34 -4.87
CA ALA A 219 19.11 -14.60 -5.65
C ALA A 219 18.61 -13.16 -5.90
N SER A 220 19.53 -12.26 -6.23
CA SER A 220 19.14 -10.89 -6.60
C SER A 220 18.37 -10.90 -7.92
N HIS A 221 17.16 -10.38 -7.91
CA HIS A 221 16.27 -10.27 -9.06
C HIS A 221 15.83 -8.82 -9.25
N THR A 222 15.74 -8.38 -10.49
CA THR A 222 15.28 -7.03 -10.83
C THR A 222 14.08 -7.07 -11.77
N ILE A 223 13.02 -6.37 -11.39
CA ILE A 223 11.84 -6.16 -12.20
C ILE A 223 11.67 -4.67 -12.52
N GLU A 224 11.34 -4.34 -13.76
CA GLU A 224 10.81 -3.04 -14.16
C GLU A 224 9.29 -3.06 -14.03
N TYR A 225 8.71 -1.95 -13.58
CA TYR A 225 7.27 -1.83 -13.43
C TYR A 225 6.82 -0.38 -13.58
N MET A 226 5.58 -0.20 -13.99
CA MET A 226 4.95 1.09 -14.18
C MET A 226 3.44 0.95 -14.01
N LEU A 227 2.81 1.97 -13.46
CA LEU A 227 1.36 2.12 -13.46
C LEU A 227 0.98 3.30 -14.37
N LEU A 228 0.00 3.07 -15.24
CA LEU A 228 -0.76 4.08 -15.96
C LEU A 228 -2.12 4.19 -15.30
N TYR A 229 -2.55 5.39 -14.89
CA TYR A 229 -3.75 5.57 -14.07
C TYR A 229 -4.53 6.85 -14.39
N GLU A 230 -5.77 6.90 -13.89
CA GLU A 230 -6.65 8.07 -13.95
C GLU A 230 -6.38 9.02 -12.77
#